data_cd60f0c9fe25b65986247738827a16e9
#
_entry.id   cd60f0c9fe25b65986247738827a16e9
#
_cell.length_a   1.000
_cell.length_b   1.000
_cell.length_c   1.000
_cell.angle_alpha   90.00
_cell.angle_beta   90.00
_cell.angle_gamma   90.00
#
_symmetry.space_group_name_H-M   'P 1'
#
loop_
_entity.id
_entity.type
_entity.pdbx_description
1 polymer ?
#
loop_
_entity_poly.entity_id
_entity_poly.type
_entity_poly.pdbx_seq_one_letter_code
_entity_poly.pdbx_strand_id
1 'polypeptide(L)'
;MSNDFLLVHKSILPESFPKIIEAREKIAHDDLSVSEACKECGIARSLYYKYKDKVFAPSGSLSKKVILSLKTEDFPGVLSSILLAISESKANILTISQDMPIHGLAYITLMVNIKTMTSPLDDLLKKISQLEHVKKVEVLAYD
;
A
#
# COMPACT_ATOMS: atom_id res chain seq x y z
N MET A 1 -17.41 -14.69 15.31
CA MET A 1 -16.87 -13.34 15.02
C MET A 1 -17.98 -12.34 15.06
N SER A 2 -17.85 -11.36 15.91
CA SER A 2 -18.84 -10.29 15.90
C SER A 2 -18.59 -9.41 14.66
N ASN A 3 -19.65 -9.17 13.91
CA ASN A 3 -19.61 -8.25 12.78
C ASN A 3 -20.05 -6.88 13.27
N ASP A 4 -19.19 -6.26 14.07
CA ASP A 4 -19.46 -4.94 14.60
C ASP A 4 -19.18 -3.82 13.59
N PHE A 5 -18.67 -4.17 12.40
CA PHE A 5 -18.28 -3.22 11.38
C PHE A 5 -19.02 -3.45 10.08
N LEU A 6 -19.33 -2.36 9.40
CA LEU A 6 -19.90 -2.36 8.06
C LEU A 6 -18.92 -1.65 7.11
N LEU A 7 -18.87 -2.10 5.88
CA LEU A 7 -18.14 -1.41 4.83
C LEU A 7 -19.12 -0.47 4.11
N VAL A 8 -18.84 0.82 4.15
CA VAL A 8 -19.73 1.85 3.60
C VAL A 8 -18.95 2.75 2.65
N HIS A 9 -19.54 3.05 1.49
CA HIS A 9 -18.90 3.94 0.52
C HIS A 9 -18.81 5.37 1.08
N LYS A 10 -17.69 6.02 0.83
CA LYS A 10 -17.39 7.37 1.31
C LYS A 10 -18.46 8.40 0.98
N SER A 11 -19.10 8.28 -0.18
CA SER A 11 -20.07 9.28 -0.68
C SER A 11 -21.29 9.45 0.19
N ILE A 12 -21.62 8.47 1.03
CA ILE A 12 -22.79 8.53 1.91
C ILE A 12 -22.44 8.77 3.38
N LEU A 13 -21.16 8.98 3.67
CA LEU A 13 -20.68 9.24 5.03
C LEU A 13 -20.62 10.75 5.30
N PRO A 14 -20.75 11.16 6.57
CA PRO A 14 -20.45 12.55 6.95
C PRO A 14 -19.01 12.90 6.59
N GLU A 15 -18.77 14.13 6.17
CA GLU A 15 -17.42 14.61 5.81
C GLU A 15 -16.44 14.53 6.97
N SER A 16 -16.93 14.53 8.21
CA SER A 16 -16.10 14.44 9.39
C SER A 16 -15.38 13.11 9.55
N PHE A 17 -15.93 12.01 8.99
CA PHE A 17 -15.33 10.68 9.19
C PHE A 17 -13.95 10.55 8.57
N PRO A 18 -13.73 10.93 7.31
CA PRO A 18 -12.37 10.96 6.76
C PRO A 18 -11.42 11.88 7.54
N LYS A 19 -11.95 12.99 8.06
CA LYS A 19 -11.14 13.94 8.84
C LYS A 19 -10.68 13.36 10.18
N ILE A 20 -11.48 12.47 10.78
CA ILE A 20 -11.09 11.77 12.02
C ILE A 20 -9.88 10.86 11.76
N ILE A 21 -9.88 10.17 10.65
CA ILE A 21 -8.76 9.32 10.24
C ILE A 21 -7.52 10.18 9.99
N GLU A 22 -7.67 11.28 9.29
CA GLU A 22 -6.58 12.22 9.00
C GLU A 22 -5.98 12.80 10.29
N ALA A 23 -6.83 13.20 11.23
CA ALA A 23 -6.37 13.73 12.53
C ALA A 23 -5.60 12.68 13.32
N ARG A 24 -6.07 11.43 13.31
CA ARG A 24 -5.37 10.32 13.98
C ARG A 24 -3.98 10.11 13.40
N GLU A 25 -3.84 10.18 12.08
CA GLU A 25 -2.55 10.04 11.42
C GLU A 25 -1.59 11.18 11.82
N LYS A 26 -2.09 12.40 11.85
CA LYS A 26 -1.27 13.56 12.25
C LYS A 26 -0.76 13.43 13.69
N ILE A 27 -1.58 12.91 14.58
CA ILE A 27 -1.18 12.65 15.96
C ILE A 27 -0.08 11.57 16.01
N ALA A 28 -0.23 10.51 15.21
CA ALA A 28 0.70 9.39 15.23
C ALA A 28 2.02 9.68 14.53
N HIS A 29 2.00 10.46 13.45
CA HIS A 29 3.18 10.64 12.59
C HIS A 29 3.81 12.03 12.65
N ASP A 30 3.01 13.07 12.89
CA ASP A 30 3.51 14.45 12.91
C ASP A 30 3.74 14.99 14.31
N ASP A 31 3.56 14.13 15.32
CA ASP A 31 3.79 14.46 16.73
C ASP A 31 2.94 15.64 17.23
N LEU A 32 1.75 15.82 16.65
CA LEU A 32 0.82 16.85 17.04
C LEU A 32 -0.03 16.42 18.24
N SER A 33 -0.46 17.40 19.04
CA SER A 33 -1.48 17.14 20.05
C SER A 33 -2.83 16.91 19.40
N VAL A 34 -3.78 16.33 20.16
CA VAL A 34 -5.15 16.13 19.69
C VAL A 34 -5.77 17.47 19.28
N SER A 35 -5.58 18.51 20.08
CA SER A 35 -6.10 19.85 19.78
C SER A 35 -5.56 20.39 18.45
N GLU A 36 -4.26 20.26 18.24
CA GLU A 36 -3.62 20.76 17.02
C GLU A 36 -4.08 19.99 15.78
N ALA A 37 -4.12 18.67 15.86
CA ALA A 37 -4.57 17.83 14.75
C ALA A 37 -6.02 18.10 14.40
N CYS A 38 -6.90 18.20 15.38
CA CYS A 38 -8.31 18.50 15.14
C CYS A 38 -8.50 19.89 14.53
N LYS A 39 -7.72 20.87 14.97
CA LYS A 39 -7.76 22.22 14.42
C LYS A 39 -7.34 22.22 12.95
N GLU A 40 -6.26 21.53 12.61
CA GLU A 40 -5.79 21.43 11.23
C GLU A 40 -6.80 20.72 10.32
N CYS A 41 -7.48 19.70 10.84
CA CYS A 41 -8.47 18.95 10.07
C CYS A 41 -9.86 19.62 10.08
N GLY A 42 -10.05 20.65 10.86
CA GLY A 42 -11.33 21.37 10.93
C GLY A 42 -12.44 20.59 11.63
N ILE A 43 -12.13 19.82 12.65
CA ILE A 43 -13.10 19.06 13.45
C ILE A 43 -12.98 19.45 14.93
N ALA A 44 -14.10 19.26 15.66
CA ALA A 44 -14.11 19.46 17.10
C ALA A 44 -13.44 18.30 17.82
N ARG A 45 -12.76 18.58 18.94
CA ARG A 45 -12.13 17.53 19.75
C ARG A 45 -13.16 16.53 20.27
N SER A 46 -14.35 16.99 20.64
CA SER A 46 -15.42 16.12 21.11
C SER A 46 -15.84 15.09 20.04
N LEU A 47 -15.90 15.52 18.79
CA LEU A 47 -16.23 14.64 17.67
C LEU A 47 -15.11 13.61 17.48
N TYR A 48 -13.85 14.03 17.55
CA TYR A 48 -12.71 13.14 17.45
C TYR A 48 -12.74 12.05 18.54
N TYR A 49 -12.93 12.44 19.80
CA TYR A 49 -12.99 11.48 20.91
C TYR A 49 -14.17 10.53 20.80
N LYS A 50 -15.30 10.98 20.24
CA LYS A 50 -16.47 10.14 20.06
C LYS A 50 -16.23 9.02 19.06
N TYR A 51 -15.49 9.29 17.98
CA TYR A 51 -15.35 8.36 16.86
C TYR A 51 -13.98 7.77 16.65
N LYS A 52 -12.97 8.21 17.41
CA LYS A 52 -11.58 7.79 17.18
C LYS A 52 -11.34 6.28 17.19
N ASP A 53 -12.14 5.53 17.95
CA ASP A 53 -12.02 4.07 18.06
C ASP A 53 -13.11 3.34 17.26
N LYS A 54 -13.86 4.04 16.44
CA LYS A 54 -14.99 3.49 15.69
C LYS A 54 -14.90 3.73 14.19
N VAL A 55 -14.05 4.64 13.76
CA VAL A 55 -13.86 4.96 12.35
C VAL A 55 -12.42 4.60 11.99
N PHE A 56 -12.26 3.70 11.05
CA PHE A 56 -10.96 3.21 10.61
C PHE A 56 -10.86 3.24 9.10
N ALA A 57 -9.67 3.50 8.61
CA ALA A 57 -9.38 3.33 7.19
C ALA A 57 -9.33 1.84 6.86
N PRO A 58 -9.72 1.43 5.65
CA PRO A 58 -9.50 0.06 5.21
C PRO A 58 -8.02 -0.30 5.30
N SER A 59 -7.72 -1.56 5.51
CA SER A 59 -6.34 -2.04 5.45
C SER A 59 -5.68 -1.56 4.17
N GLY A 60 -4.45 -1.03 4.29
CA GLY A 60 -3.72 -0.55 3.13
C GLY A 60 -4.04 0.86 2.67
N SER A 61 -5.07 1.53 3.20
CA SER A 61 -5.35 2.92 2.82
C SER A 61 -4.28 3.89 3.36
N LEU A 62 -3.66 3.57 4.47
CA LEU A 62 -2.57 4.34 5.06
C LEU A 62 -1.20 3.88 4.55
N SER A 63 -1.08 2.60 4.24
CA SER A 63 0.10 2.01 3.65
C SER A 63 -0.36 1.20 2.45
N LYS A 64 -0.43 1.82 1.30
CA LYS A 64 -0.85 1.14 0.08
C LYS A 64 0.12 0.03 -0.24
N LYS A 65 -0.29 -1.20 -0.02
CA LYS A 65 0.51 -2.39 -0.29
C LYS A 65 -0.07 -3.14 -1.47
N VAL A 66 0.80 -3.66 -2.31
CA VAL A 66 0.41 -4.55 -3.39
C VAL A 66 1.25 -5.81 -3.32
N ILE A 67 0.66 -6.92 -3.73
CA ILE A 67 1.37 -8.18 -3.87
C ILE A 67 1.54 -8.43 -5.35
N LEU A 68 2.80 -8.52 -5.78
CA LEU A 68 3.15 -8.79 -7.17
C LEU A 68 3.61 -10.24 -7.31
N SER A 69 3.12 -10.91 -8.32
CA SER A 69 3.59 -12.24 -8.71
C SER A 69 4.33 -12.11 -10.04
N LEU A 70 5.56 -12.61 -10.07
CA LEU A 70 6.40 -12.56 -11.25
C LEU A 70 6.79 -13.96 -11.67
N LYS A 71 6.78 -14.18 -12.97
CA LYS A 71 7.32 -15.38 -13.61
C LYS A 71 8.51 -14.93 -14.46
N THR A 72 9.68 -15.48 -14.19
CA THR A 72 10.91 -15.10 -14.89
C THR A 72 11.65 -16.33 -15.36
N GLU A 73 12.59 -16.14 -16.29
CA GLU A 73 13.58 -17.17 -16.54
C GLU A 73 14.52 -17.22 -15.33
N ASP A 74 15.01 -18.40 -15.00
CA ASP A 74 16.01 -18.57 -13.95
C ASP A 74 17.38 -18.16 -14.50
N PHE A 75 17.67 -16.86 -14.41
CA PHE A 75 18.86 -16.27 -15.00
C PHE A 75 19.51 -15.30 -13.99
N PRO A 76 20.85 -15.32 -13.86
CA PRO A 76 21.53 -14.39 -12.95
C PRO A 76 21.21 -12.93 -13.25
N GLY A 77 20.92 -12.16 -12.21
CA GLY A 77 20.67 -10.72 -12.32
C GLY A 77 19.22 -10.32 -12.57
N VAL A 78 18.32 -11.27 -12.84
CA VAL A 78 16.90 -10.95 -13.09
C VAL A 78 16.26 -10.32 -11.86
N LEU A 79 16.42 -10.93 -10.69
CA LEU A 79 15.89 -10.40 -9.45
C LEU A 79 16.44 -9.00 -9.17
N SER A 80 17.75 -8.81 -9.33
CA SER A 80 18.38 -7.51 -9.13
C SER A 80 17.79 -6.44 -10.04
N SER A 81 17.51 -6.76 -11.30
CA SER A 81 16.90 -5.84 -12.25
C SER A 81 15.49 -5.44 -11.82
N ILE A 82 14.72 -6.39 -11.31
CA ILE A 82 13.35 -6.14 -10.80
C ILE A 82 13.41 -5.23 -9.57
N LEU A 83 14.28 -5.54 -8.63
CA LEU A 83 14.42 -4.75 -7.40
C LEU A 83 14.87 -3.32 -7.72
N LEU A 84 15.77 -3.16 -8.68
CA LEU A 84 16.22 -1.84 -9.10
C LEU A 84 15.08 -1.02 -9.72
N ALA A 85 14.27 -1.62 -10.59
CA ALA A 85 13.11 -0.96 -11.20
C ALA A 85 12.13 -0.48 -10.12
N ILE A 86 11.87 -1.30 -9.11
CA ILE A 86 10.99 -0.94 -8.00
C ILE A 86 11.60 0.21 -7.19
N SER A 87 12.87 0.14 -6.88
CA SER A 87 13.59 1.18 -6.14
C SER A 87 13.57 2.52 -6.88
N GLU A 88 13.81 2.50 -8.18
CA GLU A 88 13.78 3.72 -9.01
C GLU A 88 12.40 4.38 -9.05
N SER A 89 11.34 3.60 -8.91
CA SER A 89 9.97 4.12 -8.86
C SER A 89 9.59 4.73 -7.51
N LYS A 90 10.50 4.67 -6.52
CA LYS A 90 10.28 5.15 -5.15
C LYS A 90 9.29 4.30 -4.35
N ALA A 91 9.02 3.09 -4.80
CA ALA A 91 8.28 2.11 -4.02
C ALA A 91 9.23 1.42 -3.02
N ASN A 92 8.66 0.88 -1.95
CA ASN A 92 9.43 0.19 -0.92
C ASN A 92 9.07 -1.30 -0.89
N ILE A 93 10.06 -2.16 -0.98
CA ILE A 93 9.88 -3.60 -0.93
C ILE A 93 9.77 -4.04 0.52
N LEU A 94 8.67 -4.71 0.87
CA LEU A 94 8.43 -5.17 2.23
C LEU A 94 8.84 -6.62 2.42
N THR A 95 8.49 -7.49 1.48
CA THR A 95 8.88 -8.91 1.52
C THR A 95 9.22 -9.40 0.13
N ILE A 96 10.10 -10.39 0.08
CA ILE A 96 10.46 -11.10 -1.14
C ILE A 96 10.37 -12.58 -0.83
N SER A 97 9.68 -13.33 -1.68
CA SER A 97 9.62 -14.78 -1.60
C SER A 97 9.91 -15.35 -2.98
N GLN A 98 10.85 -16.25 -3.05
CA GLN A 98 11.21 -16.93 -4.30
C GLN A 98 11.25 -18.42 -4.05
N ASP A 99 10.45 -19.16 -4.80
CA ASP A 99 10.47 -20.62 -4.74
C ASP A 99 11.62 -21.18 -5.56
N MET A 100 11.96 -22.44 -5.30
CA MET A 100 12.98 -23.11 -6.07
C MET A 100 12.58 -23.14 -7.56
N PRO A 101 13.50 -22.77 -8.48
CA PRO A 101 13.18 -22.78 -9.90
C PRO A 101 12.77 -24.17 -10.41
N ILE A 102 11.81 -24.20 -11.31
CA ILE A 102 11.30 -25.42 -11.91
C ILE A 102 11.32 -25.25 -13.43
N HIS A 103 12.00 -26.18 -14.12
CA HIS A 103 12.10 -26.16 -15.58
C HIS A 103 12.64 -24.83 -16.13
N GLY A 104 13.62 -24.25 -15.45
CA GLY A 104 14.24 -23.01 -15.90
C GLY A 104 13.39 -21.75 -15.65
N LEU A 105 12.31 -21.87 -14.91
CA LEU A 105 11.42 -20.74 -14.55
C LEU A 105 11.46 -20.47 -13.05
N ALA A 106 11.56 -19.23 -12.69
CA ALA A 106 11.49 -18.78 -11.30
C ALA A 106 10.17 -18.06 -11.05
N TYR A 107 9.62 -18.27 -9.88
CA TYR A 107 8.40 -17.63 -9.43
C TYR A 107 8.72 -16.79 -8.22
N ILE A 108 8.45 -15.49 -8.31
CA ILE A 108 8.81 -14.52 -7.29
C ILE A 108 7.54 -13.82 -6.83
N THR A 109 7.38 -13.71 -5.52
CA THR A 109 6.27 -12.94 -4.93
C THR A 109 6.87 -11.79 -4.13
N LEU A 110 6.42 -10.58 -4.43
CA LEU A 110 6.88 -9.36 -3.77
C LEU A 110 5.71 -8.67 -3.11
N MET A 111 5.87 -8.27 -1.86
CA MET A 111 4.98 -7.32 -1.22
C MET A 111 5.66 -5.96 -1.25
N VAL A 112 4.99 -4.98 -1.84
CA VAL A 112 5.55 -3.66 -2.10
C VAL A 112 4.62 -2.58 -1.56
N ASN A 113 5.20 -1.62 -0.84
CA ASN A 113 4.48 -0.43 -0.42
C ASN A 113 4.64 0.63 -1.52
N ILE A 114 3.52 1.05 -2.11
CA ILE A 114 3.51 1.99 -3.23
C ILE A 114 3.10 3.41 -2.81
N LYS A 115 2.98 3.67 -1.51
CA LYS A 115 2.53 4.97 -0.99
C LYS A 115 3.43 6.12 -1.44
N THR A 116 4.74 5.87 -1.51
CA THR A 116 5.73 6.89 -1.85
C THR A 116 6.10 6.93 -3.32
N MET A 117 5.42 6.16 -4.16
CA MET A 117 5.65 6.20 -5.60
C MET A 117 5.26 7.56 -6.18
N THR A 118 6.06 8.04 -7.13
CA THR A 118 5.82 9.30 -7.83
C THR A 118 5.12 9.10 -9.16
N SER A 119 4.97 7.86 -9.60
CA SER A 119 4.32 7.49 -10.86
C SER A 119 3.22 6.46 -10.62
N PRO A 120 2.28 6.28 -11.56
CA PRO A 120 1.25 5.24 -11.43
C PRO A 120 1.83 3.83 -11.35
N LEU A 121 1.15 2.94 -10.65
CA LEU A 121 1.55 1.54 -10.56
C LEU A 121 1.66 0.88 -11.93
N ASP A 122 0.76 1.21 -12.85
CA ASP A 122 0.78 0.65 -14.21
C ASP A 122 2.09 0.91 -14.93
N ASP A 123 2.71 2.06 -14.71
CA ASP A 123 4.00 2.40 -15.32
C ASP A 123 5.10 1.47 -14.79
N LEU A 124 5.08 1.18 -13.49
CA LEU A 124 6.01 0.25 -12.89
C LEU A 124 5.81 -1.17 -13.43
N LEU A 125 4.56 -1.62 -13.54
CA LEU A 125 4.25 -2.94 -14.08
C LEU A 125 4.73 -3.08 -15.52
N LYS A 126 4.53 -2.05 -16.35
CA LYS A 126 5.04 -2.03 -17.73
C LYS A 126 6.56 -2.10 -17.76
N LYS A 127 7.22 -1.32 -16.92
CA LYS A 127 8.68 -1.30 -16.85
C LYS A 127 9.23 -2.66 -16.49
N ILE A 128 8.64 -3.32 -15.50
CA ILE A 128 9.05 -4.66 -15.06
C ILE A 128 8.79 -5.67 -16.18
N SER A 129 7.63 -5.61 -16.83
CA SER A 129 7.27 -6.55 -17.89
C SER A 129 8.21 -6.47 -19.11
N GLN A 130 8.88 -5.35 -19.30
CA GLN A 130 9.82 -5.13 -20.39
C GLN A 130 11.26 -5.51 -20.05
N LEU A 131 11.53 -5.85 -18.78
CA LEU A 131 12.86 -6.29 -18.39
C LEU A 131 13.20 -7.63 -19.06
N GLU A 132 14.47 -7.77 -19.41
CA GLU A 132 14.96 -9.03 -20.00
C GLU A 132 14.74 -10.18 -19.04
N HIS A 133 14.30 -11.33 -19.55
CA HIS A 133 14.02 -12.57 -18.81
C HIS A 133 12.75 -12.53 -17.92
N VAL A 134 12.02 -11.44 -17.88
CA VAL A 134 10.72 -11.41 -17.20
C VAL A 134 9.65 -11.88 -18.17
N LYS A 135 8.94 -12.96 -17.80
CA LYS A 135 7.89 -13.54 -18.62
C LYS A 135 6.51 -12.96 -18.33
N LYS A 136 6.23 -12.73 -17.06
CA LYS A 136 4.92 -12.22 -16.62
C LYS A 136 5.03 -11.49 -15.30
N VAL A 137 4.26 -10.42 -15.15
CA VAL A 137 4.07 -9.74 -13.89
C VAL A 137 2.58 -9.47 -13.72
N GLU A 138 2.04 -9.78 -12.55
CA GLU A 138 0.63 -9.52 -12.23
C GLU A 138 0.47 -9.09 -10.78
N VAL A 139 -0.58 -8.31 -10.54
CA VAL A 139 -0.97 -7.91 -9.20
C VAL A 139 -1.94 -8.96 -8.67
N LEU A 140 -1.57 -9.63 -7.57
CA LEU A 140 -2.42 -10.64 -6.94
C LEU A 140 -3.41 -10.02 -5.98
N ALA A 141 -3.01 -8.97 -5.25
CA ALA A 141 -3.84 -8.35 -4.25
C ALA A 141 -3.41 -6.91 -4.00
N TYR A 142 -4.37 -6.12 -3.57
CA TYR A 142 -4.16 -4.77 -3.02
C TYR A 142 -4.52 -4.81 -1.54
N ASP A 143 -3.75 -4.09 -0.75
CA ASP A 143 -4.05 -3.97 0.67
C ASP A 143 -4.11 -2.49 1.09
#